data_a1166514fac5b2d1c131d6ec0d47f786
#
_entry.id   a1166514fac5b2d1c131d6ec0d47f786
#
_cell.length_a   1.000
_cell.length_b   1.000
_cell.length_c   1.000
_cell.angle_alpha   90.00
_cell.angle_beta   90.00
_cell.angle_gamma   90.00
#
_symmetry.space_group_name_H-M   'P 1'
#
loop_
_entity.id
_entity.type
_entity.pdbx_description
1 polymer ?
#
loop_
_entity_poly.entity_id
_entity_poly.type
_entity_poly.pdbx_seq_one_letter_code
_entity_poly.pdbx_strand_id
1 'polypeptide(L)'
;MTSFSLPSVPRTLRGLSLIELMISLLLALLVTGGAIAVFYSNSQTFRATENLSRVQENARAAFEIMSRDIREAGGNPCERDLPSESILNAGGAWWGDFDEPVRGFGGSEAMPGAADLGDGTGGGNIGTGVGQRVTGTEAMQLQAATSNNLTVADHQPGTTSITLNTASHNLRVGDIAMVCDFRQAGIFQISAVTTDTIGHGSGGASPGNTGTVTNLGAGTDSTPVTYSFGCASGSRTGTDCPGADDKRLCRGSEPSDTEATNAVSGSCRAWSANVARITSSRWYIGNSTARRGDGTRGRSLYRVGPVNNGGTIEQQRQEVAADVETMTLAYLPRGGTDYLASGGVTDWDDIVAVRVTLGLVSPDVVGTDGARLQRTMEHVVTLRNRAL
;
A
#
# COMPACT_ATOMS: atom_id res chain seq x y z
N MET A 1 18.57 89.46 -37.32
CA MET A 1 17.89 88.17 -37.51
C MET A 1 18.47 87.49 -38.74
N THR A 2 19.48 86.65 -38.58
CA THR A 2 20.13 85.92 -39.67
C THR A 2 19.66 84.52 -39.66
N SER A 3 18.87 84.12 -40.67
CA SER A 3 18.37 82.75 -40.85
C SER A 3 19.49 81.92 -41.45
N PHE A 4 19.90 80.86 -40.67
CA PHE A 4 20.81 79.81 -41.15
C PHE A 4 20.01 78.75 -41.94
N SER A 5 20.26 78.74 -43.24
CA SER A 5 19.73 77.70 -44.14
C SER A 5 20.69 76.48 -44.12
N LEU A 6 20.22 75.32 -43.66
CA LEU A 6 20.96 74.09 -43.75
C LEU A 6 20.90 73.51 -45.18
N PRO A 7 22.03 73.07 -45.75
CA PRO A 7 22.02 72.49 -47.07
C PRO A 7 21.34 71.11 -47.06
N SER A 8 20.34 70.95 -47.91
CA SER A 8 19.73 69.63 -48.19
C SER A 8 20.68 68.78 -49.01
N VAL A 9 21.23 67.69 -48.37
CA VAL A 9 22.03 66.69 -49.08
C VAL A 9 21.06 65.82 -49.93
N PRO A 10 21.22 65.75 -51.22
CA PRO A 10 20.40 64.89 -52.05
C PRO A 10 20.71 63.44 -51.74
N ARG A 11 19.73 62.72 -51.18
CA ARG A 11 19.80 61.27 -51.06
C ARG A 11 19.67 60.65 -52.47
N THR A 12 20.77 60.21 -53.03
CA THR A 12 20.77 59.39 -54.24
C THR A 12 20.21 58.04 -53.90
N LEU A 13 18.98 57.78 -54.26
CA LEU A 13 18.39 56.38 -54.22
C LEU A 13 19.15 55.59 -55.24
N ARG A 14 20.10 54.81 -54.74
CA ARG A 14 20.75 53.75 -55.56
C ARG A 14 19.77 52.61 -55.72
N GLY A 15 19.33 52.32 -56.93
CA GLY A 15 18.50 51.15 -57.24
C GLY A 15 19.30 49.88 -56.96
N LEU A 16 18.68 48.89 -56.29
CA LEU A 16 19.27 47.60 -56.01
C LEU A 16 19.46 46.82 -57.35
N SER A 17 20.66 46.27 -57.53
CA SER A 17 20.95 45.39 -58.64
C SER A 17 20.20 44.05 -58.46
N LEU A 18 19.68 43.50 -59.55
CA LEU A 18 18.96 42.21 -59.56
C LEU A 18 19.83 41.07 -58.93
N ILE A 19 21.13 41.10 -59.16
CA ILE A 19 22.06 40.15 -58.56
C ILE A 19 22.23 40.35 -57.05
N GLU A 20 22.20 41.57 -56.54
CA GLU A 20 22.30 41.89 -55.15
C GLU A 20 21.04 41.43 -54.39
N LEU A 21 19.86 41.50 -55.06
CA LEU A 21 18.59 41.00 -54.53
C LEU A 21 18.60 39.46 -54.46
N MET A 22 19.14 38.78 -55.48
CA MET A 22 19.25 37.31 -55.47
C MET A 22 20.21 36.81 -54.38
N ILE A 23 21.38 37.48 -54.22
CA ILE A 23 22.33 37.09 -53.18
C ILE A 23 21.76 37.35 -51.79
N SER A 24 21.10 38.46 -51.57
CA SER A 24 20.48 38.78 -50.28
C SER A 24 19.35 37.82 -49.92
N LEU A 25 18.51 37.39 -50.89
CA LEU A 25 17.52 36.36 -50.70
C LEU A 25 18.14 35.00 -50.32
N LEU A 26 19.19 34.60 -51.02
CA LEU A 26 19.89 33.34 -50.74
C LEU A 26 20.51 33.33 -49.34
N LEU A 27 21.16 34.43 -48.95
CA LEU A 27 21.73 34.60 -47.61
C LEU A 27 20.63 34.64 -46.53
N ALA A 28 19.53 35.35 -46.78
CA ALA A 28 18.38 35.37 -45.88
C ALA A 28 17.76 33.99 -45.68
N LEU A 29 17.67 33.18 -46.74
CA LEU A 29 17.15 31.81 -46.71
C LEU A 29 18.06 30.88 -45.91
N LEU A 30 19.40 31.02 -46.08
CA LEU A 30 20.41 30.27 -45.29
C LEU A 30 20.33 30.63 -43.79
N VAL A 31 20.27 31.92 -43.46
CA VAL A 31 20.16 32.36 -42.06
C VAL A 31 18.86 31.91 -41.42
N THR A 32 17.74 32.03 -42.14
CA THR A 32 16.42 31.63 -41.67
C THR A 32 16.37 30.10 -41.49
N GLY A 33 16.92 29.35 -42.43
CA GLY A 33 17.03 27.86 -42.32
C GLY A 33 17.85 27.45 -41.10
N GLY A 34 19.01 28.10 -40.87
CA GLY A 34 19.83 27.88 -39.67
C GLY A 34 19.10 28.24 -38.37
N ALA A 35 18.38 29.35 -38.34
CA ALA A 35 17.59 29.76 -37.17
C ALA A 35 16.47 28.77 -36.85
N ILE A 36 15.77 28.27 -37.89
CA ILE A 36 14.71 27.25 -37.74
C ILE A 36 15.32 25.95 -37.19
N ALA A 37 16.46 25.51 -37.71
CA ALA A 37 17.13 24.28 -37.23
C ALA A 37 17.53 24.37 -35.74
N VAL A 38 18.08 25.51 -35.32
CA VAL A 38 18.43 25.77 -33.89
C VAL A 38 17.16 25.80 -33.02
N PHE A 39 16.11 26.47 -33.48
CA PHE A 39 14.84 26.53 -32.76
C PHE A 39 14.21 25.13 -32.59
N TYR A 40 14.21 24.34 -33.66
CA TYR A 40 13.70 22.97 -33.62
C TYR A 40 14.49 22.09 -32.65
N SER A 41 15.83 22.13 -32.70
CA SER A 41 16.71 21.42 -31.78
C SER A 41 16.49 21.80 -30.32
N ASN A 42 16.39 23.11 -30.05
CA ASN A 42 16.12 23.59 -28.69
C ASN A 42 14.73 23.17 -28.18
N SER A 43 13.71 23.23 -29.03
CA SER A 43 12.37 22.76 -28.67
C SER A 43 12.34 21.26 -28.36
N GLN A 44 13.06 20.44 -29.12
CA GLN A 44 13.18 18.99 -28.87
C GLN A 44 13.92 18.72 -27.53
N THR A 45 15.02 19.44 -27.28
CA THR A 45 15.77 19.30 -26.02
C THR A 45 14.92 19.72 -24.83
N PHE A 46 14.13 20.79 -24.94
CA PHE A 46 13.22 21.24 -23.90
C PHE A 46 12.17 20.17 -23.58
N ARG A 47 11.50 19.62 -24.61
CA ARG A 47 10.52 18.53 -24.43
C ARG A 47 11.15 17.30 -23.80
N ALA A 48 12.36 16.92 -24.22
CA ALA A 48 13.06 15.77 -23.63
C ALA A 48 13.36 16.00 -22.15
N THR A 49 13.81 17.17 -21.77
CA THR A 49 14.12 17.52 -20.37
C THR A 49 12.84 17.56 -19.52
N GLU A 50 11.76 18.13 -20.04
CA GLU A 50 10.47 18.16 -19.35
C GLU A 50 9.93 16.74 -19.12
N ASN A 51 9.93 15.89 -20.14
CA ASN A 51 9.49 14.51 -20.02
C ASN A 51 10.35 13.72 -19.02
N LEU A 52 11.67 13.91 -19.02
CA LEU A 52 12.56 13.26 -18.07
C LEU A 52 12.28 13.70 -16.63
N SER A 53 12.01 14.98 -16.43
CA SER A 53 11.65 15.54 -15.13
C SER A 53 10.37 14.91 -14.59
N ARG A 54 9.32 14.83 -15.41
CA ARG A 54 8.03 14.19 -15.05
C ARG A 54 8.19 12.72 -14.71
N VAL A 55 8.98 11.98 -15.50
CA VAL A 55 9.27 10.57 -15.22
C VAL A 55 9.98 10.40 -13.87
N GLN A 56 10.95 11.26 -13.55
CA GLN A 56 11.65 11.21 -12.26
C GLN A 56 10.74 11.57 -11.08
N GLU A 57 9.89 12.56 -11.23
CA GLU A 57 8.93 12.97 -10.20
C GLU A 57 7.90 11.86 -9.92
N ASN A 58 7.30 11.29 -10.97
CA ASN A 58 6.36 10.18 -10.86
C ASN A 58 6.99 8.96 -10.16
N ALA A 59 8.24 8.63 -10.54
CA ALA A 59 8.95 7.52 -9.91
C ALA A 59 9.22 7.76 -8.43
N ARG A 60 9.67 8.98 -8.07
CA ARG A 60 9.93 9.34 -6.68
C ARG A 60 8.67 9.24 -5.83
N ALA A 61 7.55 9.81 -6.31
CA ALA A 61 6.27 9.73 -5.62
C ALA A 61 5.79 8.28 -5.45
N ALA A 62 5.92 7.47 -6.51
CA ALA A 62 5.59 6.05 -6.47
C ALA A 62 6.38 5.30 -5.41
N PHE A 63 7.71 5.46 -5.39
CA PHE A 63 8.57 4.81 -4.41
C PHE A 63 8.32 5.28 -2.98
N GLU A 64 8.03 6.56 -2.76
CA GLU A 64 7.75 7.08 -1.43
C GLU A 64 6.51 6.43 -0.81
N ILE A 65 5.40 6.37 -1.56
CA ILE A 65 4.16 5.75 -1.09
C ILE A 65 4.33 4.24 -0.91
N MET A 66 4.91 3.57 -1.92
CA MET A 66 5.12 2.12 -1.91
C MET A 66 6.07 1.69 -0.78
N SER A 67 7.17 2.42 -0.57
CA SER A 67 8.14 2.12 0.47
C SER A 67 7.55 2.24 1.88
N ARG A 68 6.58 3.12 2.06
CA ARG A 68 5.85 3.23 3.32
C ARG A 68 5.02 1.97 3.56
N ASP A 69 4.20 1.56 2.59
CA ASP A 69 3.39 0.35 2.70
C ASP A 69 4.27 -0.89 2.95
N ILE A 70 5.42 -1.01 2.26
CA ILE A 70 6.35 -2.14 2.45
C ILE A 70 6.97 -2.12 3.85
N ARG A 71 7.41 -0.96 4.36
CA ARG A 71 8.01 -0.88 5.69
C ARG A 71 7.06 -1.26 6.81
N GLU A 72 5.79 -0.92 6.65
CA GLU A 72 4.74 -1.20 7.64
C GLU A 72 4.24 -2.65 7.54
N ALA A 73 4.44 -3.32 6.40
CA ALA A 73 3.93 -4.66 6.15
C ALA A 73 4.46 -5.70 7.13
N GLY A 74 3.60 -6.65 7.50
CA GLY A 74 3.87 -7.68 8.50
C GLY A 74 3.93 -7.16 9.92
N GLY A 75 3.66 -5.86 10.12
CA GLY A 75 3.60 -5.29 11.47
C GLY A 75 2.30 -5.67 12.18
N ASN A 76 2.42 -6.14 13.41
CA ASN A 76 1.32 -6.24 14.35
C ASN A 76 1.77 -5.75 15.73
N PRO A 77 0.86 -5.32 16.61
CA PRO A 77 1.22 -4.78 17.92
C PRO A 77 1.54 -5.84 18.98
N CYS A 78 1.41 -7.11 18.64
CA CYS A 78 1.60 -8.22 19.55
C CYS A 78 2.88 -8.99 19.19
N GLU A 79 2.87 -10.29 19.33
CA GLU A 79 4.01 -11.11 18.99
C GLU A 79 3.95 -11.54 17.50
N ARG A 80 5.12 -11.81 16.96
CA ARG A 80 5.28 -12.32 15.61
C ARG A 80 4.78 -13.78 15.54
N ASP A 81 4.33 -14.18 14.39
CA ASP A 81 3.90 -15.56 14.09
C ASP A 81 2.78 -16.08 15.02
N LEU A 82 1.90 -15.17 15.47
CA LEU A 82 0.72 -15.56 16.23
C LEU A 82 -0.29 -16.27 15.33
N PRO A 83 -0.87 -17.38 15.79
CA PRO A 83 -2.03 -17.94 15.12
C PRO A 83 -3.14 -16.87 15.06
N SER A 84 -3.59 -16.57 13.86
CA SER A 84 -4.64 -15.59 13.61
C SER A 84 -5.90 -16.28 13.10
N GLU A 85 -7.06 -15.83 13.60
CA GLU A 85 -8.36 -16.32 13.15
C GLU A 85 -9.20 -15.13 12.70
N SER A 86 -9.74 -15.22 11.49
CA SER A 86 -10.62 -14.20 10.94
C SER A 86 -12.08 -14.63 11.06
N ILE A 87 -12.87 -13.84 11.76
CA ILE A 87 -14.33 -14.03 11.84
C ILE A 87 -15.11 -13.21 10.82
N LEU A 88 -14.44 -12.63 9.85
CA LEU A 88 -15.07 -11.83 8.81
C LEU A 88 -16.00 -12.68 7.94
N ASN A 89 -17.19 -12.16 7.66
CA ASN A 89 -18.13 -12.77 6.72
C ASN A 89 -17.75 -12.47 5.26
N ALA A 90 -16.47 -12.46 4.96
CA ALA A 90 -15.91 -11.99 3.71
C ALA A 90 -15.51 -13.12 2.74
N GLY A 91 -15.80 -14.37 3.09
CA GLY A 91 -15.62 -15.50 2.18
C GLY A 91 -14.20 -15.67 1.61
N GLY A 92 -13.16 -15.35 2.39
CA GLY A 92 -11.77 -15.41 1.93
C GLY A 92 -11.30 -14.13 1.24
N ALA A 93 -11.86 -12.99 1.59
CA ALA A 93 -11.37 -11.70 1.09
C ALA A 93 -9.92 -11.49 1.53
N TRP A 94 -9.05 -11.30 0.56
CA TRP A 94 -7.61 -11.16 0.73
C TRP A 94 -7.18 -10.09 1.76
N TRP A 95 -8.00 -9.07 1.96
CA TRP A 95 -7.74 -7.96 2.88
C TRP A 95 -8.09 -8.28 4.34
N GLY A 96 -8.76 -9.39 4.60
CA GLY A 96 -9.15 -9.86 5.93
C GLY A 96 -8.42 -11.12 6.38
N ASP A 97 -7.47 -11.60 5.58
CA ASP A 97 -6.61 -12.73 5.87
C ASP A 97 -5.19 -12.21 6.13
N PHE A 98 -4.67 -12.42 7.32
CA PHE A 98 -3.38 -11.92 7.77
C PHE A 98 -2.31 -13.03 7.86
N ASP A 99 -2.57 -14.20 7.30
CA ASP A 99 -1.64 -15.32 7.34
C ASP A 99 -0.36 -15.04 6.52
N GLU A 100 -0.51 -14.34 5.38
CA GLU A 100 0.63 -13.93 4.55
C GLU A 100 0.61 -12.40 4.34
N PRO A 101 0.99 -11.60 5.36
CA PRO A 101 0.91 -10.15 5.30
C PRO A 101 1.86 -9.51 4.28
N VAL A 102 2.80 -10.27 3.75
CA VAL A 102 3.63 -9.90 2.58
C VAL A 102 3.58 -11.06 1.61
N ARG A 103 3.09 -10.81 0.38
CA ARG A 103 3.07 -11.83 -0.67
C ARG A 103 3.33 -11.22 -2.04
N GLY A 104 4.17 -11.86 -2.82
CA GLY A 104 4.43 -11.54 -4.21
C GLY A 104 3.69 -12.46 -5.16
N PHE A 105 3.33 -11.94 -6.33
CA PHE A 105 2.66 -12.68 -7.40
C PHE A 105 3.46 -12.55 -8.69
N GLY A 106 3.79 -13.68 -9.32
CA GLY A 106 4.49 -13.72 -10.59
C GLY A 106 3.67 -13.11 -11.74
N GLY A 107 4.31 -12.87 -12.87
CA GLY A 107 3.70 -12.15 -14.00
C GLY A 107 2.43 -12.78 -14.60
N SER A 108 2.26 -14.09 -14.46
CA SER A 108 1.08 -14.84 -14.90
C SER A 108 0.21 -15.36 -13.76
N GLU A 109 0.63 -15.15 -12.53
CA GLU A 109 -0.08 -15.63 -11.33
C GLU A 109 -1.26 -14.71 -11.02
N ALA A 110 -2.45 -15.26 -10.86
CA ALA A 110 -3.64 -14.52 -10.48
C ALA A 110 -3.58 -14.15 -8.98
N MET A 111 -4.03 -12.97 -8.63
CA MET A 111 -4.21 -12.57 -7.23
C MET A 111 -5.54 -13.11 -6.70
N PRO A 112 -5.57 -13.97 -5.68
CA PRO A 112 -6.81 -14.50 -5.12
C PRO A 112 -7.74 -13.39 -4.61
N GLY A 113 -9.05 -13.58 -4.72
CA GLY A 113 -10.03 -12.63 -4.22
C GLY A 113 -9.93 -11.22 -4.84
N ALA A 114 -9.37 -11.11 -6.04
CA ALA A 114 -9.46 -9.89 -6.82
C ALA A 114 -10.92 -9.69 -7.24
N ALA A 115 -11.73 -9.13 -6.32
CA ALA A 115 -13.12 -8.82 -6.57
C ALA A 115 -13.23 -7.81 -7.71
N ASP A 116 -14.29 -7.93 -8.46
CA ASP A 116 -14.73 -6.92 -9.41
C ASP A 116 -14.95 -5.59 -8.66
N LEU A 117 -14.24 -4.55 -9.05
CA LEU A 117 -14.37 -3.21 -8.46
C LEU A 117 -15.67 -2.49 -8.84
N GLY A 118 -16.64 -3.22 -9.39
CA GLY A 118 -17.91 -2.68 -9.83
C GLY A 118 -17.84 -1.92 -11.17
N ASP A 119 -16.65 -1.77 -11.74
CA ASP A 119 -16.39 -1.19 -13.06
C ASP A 119 -16.19 -2.26 -14.15
N GLY A 120 -16.48 -3.52 -13.85
CA GLY A 120 -16.29 -4.66 -14.75
C GLY A 120 -14.83 -5.05 -14.99
N THR A 121 -13.88 -4.46 -14.27
CA THR A 121 -12.44 -4.59 -14.58
C THR A 121 -11.65 -5.41 -13.57
N GLY A 122 -12.28 -5.96 -12.54
CA GLY A 122 -11.70 -6.81 -11.51
C GLY A 122 -10.37 -6.29 -10.94
N GLY A 123 -10.33 -5.92 -9.67
CA GLY A 123 -9.16 -5.28 -9.04
C GLY A 123 -7.89 -6.10 -9.10
N GLY A 124 -7.07 -5.88 -10.11
CA GLY A 124 -5.80 -6.59 -10.31
C GLY A 124 -5.91 -7.90 -11.08
N ASN A 125 -7.07 -8.23 -11.66
CA ASN A 125 -7.18 -9.31 -12.63
C ASN A 125 -6.35 -9.00 -13.87
N ILE A 126 -5.68 -10.03 -14.40
CA ILE A 126 -4.88 -9.92 -15.61
C ILE A 126 -5.80 -9.71 -16.82
N GLY A 127 -5.51 -8.68 -17.62
CA GLY A 127 -6.30 -8.38 -18.80
C GLY A 127 -5.87 -7.10 -19.54
N THR A 128 -6.71 -6.69 -20.51
CA THR A 128 -6.45 -5.53 -21.37
C THR A 128 -7.35 -4.32 -21.09
N GLY A 129 -8.33 -4.48 -20.21
CA GLY A 129 -9.23 -3.40 -19.77
C GLY A 129 -8.51 -2.37 -18.90
N VAL A 130 -9.11 -1.18 -18.76
CA VAL A 130 -8.59 -0.12 -17.88
C VAL A 130 -8.49 -0.64 -16.44
N GLY A 131 -7.33 -0.41 -15.82
CA GLY A 131 -7.07 -0.83 -14.46
C GLY A 131 -6.85 -2.32 -14.28
N GLN A 132 -7.02 -3.15 -15.31
CA GLN A 132 -6.62 -4.55 -15.24
C GLN A 132 -5.10 -4.66 -15.27
N ARG A 133 -4.58 -5.62 -14.50
CA ARG A 133 -3.15 -5.90 -14.43
C ARG A 133 -2.64 -6.34 -15.79
N VAL A 134 -1.51 -5.79 -16.19
CA VAL A 134 -0.85 -6.15 -17.45
C VAL A 134 -0.20 -7.52 -17.31
N THR A 135 -0.47 -8.41 -18.26
CA THR A 135 0.16 -9.74 -18.32
C THR A 135 1.69 -9.61 -18.35
N GLY A 136 2.37 -10.46 -17.59
CA GLY A 136 3.83 -10.46 -17.51
C GLY A 136 4.42 -9.46 -16.51
N THR A 137 3.59 -8.66 -15.82
CA THR A 137 4.05 -7.80 -14.74
C THR A 137 3.77 -8.43 -13.39
N GLU A 138 4.71 -8.27 -12.46
CA GLU A 138 4.57 -8.77 -11.09
C GLU A 138 3.61 -7.90 -10.26
N ALA A 139 3.14 -8.46 -9.15
CA ALA A 139 2.32 -7.74 -8.19
C ALA A 139 2.71 -8.14 -6.77
N MET A 140 2.36 -7.32 -5.79
CA MET A 140 2.52 -7.66 -4.37
C MET A 140 1.30 -7.27 -3.56
N GLN A 141 1.07 -8.03 -2.49
CA GLN A 141 0.10 -7.79 -1.44
C GLN A 141 0.85 -7.45 -0.16
N LEU A 142 0.39 -6.43 0.53
CA LEU A 142 0.96 -5.93 1.77
C LEU A 142 -0.16 -5.70 2.78
N GLN A 143 0.06 -6.16 4.01
CA GLN A 143 -0.88 -5.97 5.11
C GLN A 143 -0.12 -5.56 6.36
N ALA A 144 -0.73 -4.69 7.15
CA ALA A 144 -0.20 -4.24 8.42
C ALA A 144 -1.33 -4.03 9.43
N ALA A 145 -1.08 -4.36 10.67
CA ALA A 145 -1.94 -4.05 11.79
C ALA A 145 -1.30 -2.92 12.62
N THR A 146 -1.83 -1.71 12.48
CA THR A 146 -1.27 -0.53 13.13
C THR A 146 -2.04 -0.22 14.40
N SER A 147 -1.36 -0.24 15.54
CA SER A 147 -1.89 0.16 16.85
C SER A 147 -1.38 1.54 17.25
N ASN A 148 -2.28 2.36 17.77
CA ASN A 148 -1.96 3.65 18.39
C ASN A 148 -2.02 3.54 19.92
N ASN A 149 -1.35 2.53 20.49
CA ASN A 149 -1.38 2.22 21.93
C ASN A 149 -2.79 1.91 22.48
N LEU A 150 -3.66 1.37 21.62
CA LEU A 150 -4.96 0.90 22.04
C LEU A 150 -4.83 -0.49 22.67
N THR A 151 -5.24 -0.62 23.90
CA THR A 151 -5.25 -1.89 24.64
C THR A 151 -6.67 -2.20 25.11
N VAL A 152 -6.91 -3.49 25.31
CA VAL A 152 -8.19 -3.98 25.86
C VAL A 152 -8.20 -3.71 27.37
N ALA A 153 -9.19 -2.95 27.83
CA ALA A 153 -9.44 -2.74 29.24
C ALA A 153 -10.35 -3.83 29.81
N ASP A 154 -11.35 -4.25 29.06
CA ASP A 154 -12.26 -5.33 29.43
C ASP A 154 -12.81 -6.04 28.19
N HIS A 155 -12.85 -7.38 28.25
CA HIS A 155 -13.50 -8.22 27.26
C HIS A 155 -14.02 -9.47 27.94
N GLN A 156 -15.32 -9.62 28.00
CA GLN A 156 -15.98 -10.73 28.69
C GLN A 156 -16.26 -11.88 27.73
N PRO A 157 -16.03 -13.13 28.12
CA PRO A 157 -16.44 -14.29 27.34
C PRO A 157 -17.92 -14.23 26.99
N GLY A 158 -18.25 -14.49 25.72
CA GLY A 158 -19.63 -14.51 25.24
C GLY A 158 -20.26 -13.14 24.97
N THR A 159 -19.52 -12.05 25.19
CA THR A 159 -19.97 -10.70 24.79
C THR A 159 -19.55 -10.41 23.34
N THR A 160 -20.18 -9.41 22.74
CA THR A 160 -19.86 -8.92 21.40
C THR A 160 -19.16 -7.56 21.41
N SER A 161 -18.57 -7.18 22.55
CA SER A 161 -17.97 -5.88 22.75
C SER A 161 -16.64 -5.98 23.51
N ILE A 162 -15.71 -5.10 23.14
CA ILE A 162 -14.41 -4.92 23.76
C ILE A 162 -14.36 -3.49 24.29
N THR A 163 -14.05 -3.32 25.58
CA THR A 163 -13.78 -2.01 26.17
C THR A 163 -12.31 -1.66 26.03
N LEU A 164 -12.02 -0.48 25.53
CA LEU A 164 -10.67 0.03 25.31
C LEU A 164 -10.15 0.80 26.51
N ASN A 165 -8.83 0.94 26.62
CA ASN A 165 -8.16 1.72 27.65
C ASN A 165 -8.36 3.24 27.54
N THR A 166 -8.93 3.72 26.43
CA THR A 166 -9.14 5.14 26.18
C THR A 166 -10.35 5.38 25.30
N ALA A 167 -11.04 6.51 25.56
CA ALA A 167 -12.10 7.03 24.71
C ALA A 167 -11.56 7.79 23.46
N SER A 168 -10.27 8.14 23.48
CA SER A 168 -9.64 8.86 22.37
C SER A 168 -9.01 7.89 21.38
N HIS A 169 -9.82 7.36 20.49
CA HIS A 169 -9.38 6.45 19.43
C HIS A 169 -9.98 6.86 18.08
N ASN A 170 -9.34 6.43 16.99
CA ASN A 170 -9.76 6.76 15.63
C ASN A 170 -10.49 5.60 14.92
N LEU A 171 -10.94 4.59 15.67
CA LEU A 171 -11.67 3.45 15.13
C LEU A 171 -13.10 3.86 14.79
N ARG A 172 -13.64 3.30 13.70
CA ARG A 172 -14.98 3.57 13.18
C ARG A 172 -15.71 2.27 12.90
N VAL A 173 -17.03 2.33 12.94
CA VAL A 173 -17.87 1.22 12.45
C VAL A 173 -17.46 0.90 11.02
N GLY A 174 -17.25 -0.39 10.74
CA GLY A 174 -16.80 -0.90 9.44
C GLY A 174 -15.29 -1.05 9.30
N ASP A 175 -14.45 -0.48 10.16
CA ASP A 175 -13.02 -0.71 10.10
C ASP A 175 -12.70 -2.18 10.39
N ILE A 176 -11.69 -2.70 9.71
CA ILE A 176 -11.15 -4.04 10.00
C ILE A 176 -10.14 -3.89 11.11
N ALA A 177 -10.34 -4.63 12.17
CA ALA A 177 -9.50 -4.59 13.35
C ALA A 177 -8.93 -5.97 13.68
N MET A 178 -7.76 -5.96 14.29
CA MET A 178 -7.14 -7.10 14.94
C MET A 178 -7.13 -6.84 16.44
N VAL A 179 -7.57 -7.80 17.21
CA VAL A 179 -7.29 -7.86 18.63
C VAL A 179 -6.32 -9.01 18.86
N CYS A 180 -5.25 -8.78 19.60
CA CYS A 180 -4.24 -9.80 19.82
C CYS A 180 -3.61 -9.69 21.21
N ASP A 181 -3.16 -10.81 21.71
CA ASP A 181 -2.29 -10.92 22.87
C ASP A 181 -1.04 -11.73 22.51
N PHE A 182 -0.34 -12.28 23.49
CA PHE A 182 0.87 -13.09 23.26
C PHE A 182 0.57 -14.53 22.81
N ARG A 183 -0.68 -14.95 22.67
CA ARG A 183 -1.09 -16.33 22.34
C ARG A 183 -1.74 -16.42 20.97
N GLN A 184 -2.57 -15.44 20.61
CA GLN A 184 -3.36 -15.48 19.38
C GLN A 184 -3.85 -14.10 18.97
N ALA A 185 -4.34 -14.02 17.75
CA ALA A 185 -4.95 -12.83 17.18
C ALA A 185 -6.34 -13.15 16.62
N GLY A 186 -7.28 -12.23 16.81
CA GLY A 186 -8.61 -12.29 16.20
C GLY A 186 -8.83 -11.12 15.26
N ILE A 187 -9.29 -11.39 14.04
CA ILE A 187 -9.58 -10.40 13.03
C ILE A 187 -11.09 -10.28 12.87
N PHE A 188 -11.60 -9.07 12.94
CA PHE A 188 -13.03 -8.78 12.85
C PHE A 188 -13.31 -7.42 12.23
N GLN A 189 -14.54 -7.22 11.78
CA GLN A 189 -15.03 -5.90 11.39
C GLN A 189 -15.74 -5.24 12.59
N ILE A 190 -15.42 -4.00 12.85
CA ILE A 190 -16.04 -3.23 13.92
C ILE A 190 -17.51 -3.00 13.58
N SER A 191 -18.40 -3.61 14.36
CA SER A 191 -19.87 -3.56 14.15
C SER A 191 -20.53 -2.39 14.86
N ALA A 192 -19.92 -1.88 15.93
CA ALA A 192 -20.40 -0.74 16.71
C ALA A 192 -19.23 -0.01 17.35
N VAL A 193 -19.39 1.28 17.58
CA VAL A 193 -18.42 2.12 18.31
C VAL A 193 -19.20 3.02 19.25
N THR A 194 -18.80 3.00 20.52
CA THR A 194 -19.22 3.97 21.53
C THR A 194 -18.00 4.74 22.03
N THR A 195 -18.10 5.45 23.13
CA THR A 195 -17.00 6.31 23.63
C THR A 195 -15.67 5.55 23.79
N ASP A 196 -15.70 4.39 24.42
CA ASP A 196 -14.51 3.56 24.73
C ASP A 196 -14.72 2.08 24.41
N THR A 197 -15.81 1.75 23.72
CA THR A 197 -16.15 0.36 23.43
C THR A 197 -16.35 0.15 21.94
N ILE A 198 -15.80 -0.94 21.43
CA ILE A 198 -15.98 -1.40 20.05
C ILE A 198 -16.71 -2.73 20.03
N GLY A 199 -17.63 -2.87 19.07
CA GLY A 199 -18.39 -4.10 18.85
C GLY A 199 -17.76 -5.00 17.80
N HIS A 200 -17.89 -6.32 17.99
CA HIS A 200 -17.48 -7.35 17.02
C HIS A 200 -18.63 -8.36 16.71
N GLY A 201 -19.85 -7.94 16.92
CA GLY A 201 -21.04 -8.75 16.60
C GLY A 201 -21.24 -8.90 15.08
N SER A 202 -22.19 -9.77 14.70
CA SER A 202 -22.49 -10.11 13.30
C SER A 202 -23.22 -9.04 12.51
N GLY A 203 -23.77 -7.99 13.18
CA GLY A 203 -24.52 -6.90 12.54
C GLY A 203 -23.74 -5.58 12.56
N GLY A 204 -24.35 -4.54 11.96
CA GLY A 204 -23.85 -3.15 12.04
C GLY A 204 -22.81 -2.75 11.00
N ALA A 205 -22.23 -3.69 10.25
CA ALA A 205 -21.24 -3.43 9.22
C ALA A 205 -21.35 -4.47 8.09
N SER A 206 -20.72 -4.21 6.94
CA SER A 206 -20.70 -5.10 5.79
C SER A 206 -19.25 -5.24 5.29
N PRO A 207 -18.76 -6.48 5.06
CA PRO A 207 -19.47 -7.77 5.06
C PRO A 207 -19.92 -8.29 6.43
N GLY A 208 -19.49 -7.70 7.54
CA GLY A 208 -19.82 -8.12 8.90
C GLY A 208 -19.00 -9.29 9.38
N ASN A 209 -19.39 -9.87 10.50
CA ASN A 209 -18.72 -10.98 11.14
C ASN A 209 -19.61 -12.23 11.16
N THR A 210 -19.02 -13.41 11.04
CA THR A 210 -19.72 -14.72 11.11
C THR A 210 -20.07 -15.13 12.54
N GLY A 211 -19.40 -14.52 13.53
CA GLY A 211 -19.54 -14.86 14.93
C GLY A 211 -18.95 -13.79 15.83
N THR A 212 -18.39 -14.20 16.94
CA THR A 212 -17.70 -13.34 17.89
C THR A 212 -16.27 -13.79 18.05
N VAL A 213 -15.35 -12.86 18.30
CA VAL A 213 -13.92 -13.16 18.54
C VAL A 213 -13.70 -14.01 19.80
N THR A 214 -14.73 -14.31 20.55
CA THR A 214 -14.69 -15.22 21.69
C THR A 214 -14.65 -16.69 21.27
N ASN A 215 -14.93 -16.99 20.01
CA ASN A 215 -14.95 -18.37 19.47
C ASN A 215 -13.77 -18.62 18.52
N LEU A 216 -12.63 -18.04 18.80
CA LEU A 216 -11.41 -18.21 17.99
C LEU A 216 -10.84 -19.61 18.22
N GLY A 217 -10.56 -20.28 17.09
CA GLY A 217 -9.88 -21.55 17.07
C GLY A 217 -10.79 -22.72 17.43
N ALA A 218 -11.54 -23.22 16.45
CA ALA A 218 -11.82 -24.63 16.42
C ALA A 218 -10.49 -25.35 16.15
N GLY A 219 -9.73 -25.64 17.21
CA GLY A 219 -8.73 -26.69 17.13
C GLY A 219 -9.41 -27.94 16.60
N THR A 220 -8.67 -28.90 16.08
CA THR A 220 -9.16 -30.20 15.54
C THR A 220 -10.08 -30.99 16.48
N ASP A 221 -10.37 -30.45 17.64
CA ASP A 221 -11.31 -30.94 18.63
C ASP A 221 -12.48 -29.93 18.71
N SER A 222 -13.63 -30.34 18.21
CA SER A 222 -14.86 -29.60 17.89
C SER A 222 -15.51 -28.81 19.05
N THR A 223 -14.80 -28.47 20.09
CA THR A 223 -15.28 -27.62 21.19
C THR A 223 -14.85 -26.19 20.96
N PRO A 224 -15.80 -25.23 20.79
CA PRO A 224 -15.45 -23.82 20.70
C PRO A 224 -14.79 -23.39 22.01
N VAL A 225 -13.52 -23.07 21.95
CA VAL A 225 -12.81 -22.47 23.08
C VAL A 225 -13.27 -21.03 23.17
N THR A 226 -14.03 -20.72 24.20
CA THR A 226 -14.44 -19.35 24.51
C THR A 226 -13.22 -18.59 25.00
N TYR A 227 -12.78 -17.60 24.22
CA TYR A 227 -11.59 -16.83 24.50
C TYR A 227 -11.92 -15.37 24.85
N SER A 228 -11.24 -14.79 25.82
CA SER A 228 -11.31 -13.35 26.09
C SER A 228 -9.93 -12.71 26.01
N PHE A 229 -9.86 -11.56 25.39
CA PHE A 229 -8.64 -10.77 25.24
C PHE A 229 -8.48 -9.81 26.41
N GLY A 230 -7.41 -9.92 27.15
CA GLY A 230 -7.14 -9.06 28.29
C GLY A 230 -8.03 -9.37 29.51
N CYS A 231 -7.44 -9.26 30.68
CA CYS A 231 -8.18 -9.33 31.95
C CYS A 231 -8.17 -7.94 32.57
N ALA A 232 -9.31 -7.42 32.99
CA ALA A 232 -9.38 -6.17 33.72
C ALA A 232 -8.57 -6.27 35.02
N SER A 233 -7.80 -5.24 35.31
CA SER A 233 -7.15 -5.08 36.60
C SER A 233 -8.20 -4.73 37.65
N GLY A 234 -8.66 -5.71 38.40
CA GLY A 234 -9.58 -5.48 39.52
C GLY A 234 -10.39 -6.71 39.83
N SER A 235 -10.13 -7.28 41.02
CA SER A 235 -10.97 -8.23 41.76
C SER A 235 -11.89 -9.13 40.91
N ARG A 236 -11.30 -9.99 40.08
CA ARG A 236 -12.03 -11.11 39.49
C ARG A 236 -11.51 -12.41 40.08
N THR A 237 -12.41 -13.19 40.58
CA THR A 237 -12.16 -14.56 41.06
C THR A 237 -11.73 -15.42 39.86
N GLY A 238 -10.81 -16.35 40.07
CA GLY A 238 -10.05 -17.09 39.07
C GLY A 238 -10.77 -17.83 37.93
N THR A 239 -12.09 -17.64 37.76
CA THR A 239 -12.90 -18.20 36.68
C THR A 239 -13.11 -17.23 35.52
N ASP A 240 -12.78 -15.94 35.68
CA ASP A 240 -13.14 -14.89 34.72
C ASP A 240 -12.01 -14.53 33.76
N CYS A 241 -10.82 -15.08 33.91
CA CYS A 241 -9.70 -14.95 32.98
C CYS A 241 -9.39 -16.27 32.33
N PRO A 242 -9.37 -16.39 31.00
CA PRO A 242 -8.94 -17.61 30.33
C PRO A 242 -7.47 -17.88 30.70
N GLY A 243 -7.21 -19.11 31.19
CA GLY A 243 -5.90 -19.51 31.65
C GLY A 243 -5.64 -19.29 33.15
N ALA A 244 -6.68 -19.07 33.95
CA ALA A 244 -6.56 -19.10 35.41
C ALA A 244 -5.98 -20.42 35.94
N ASP A 245 -6.14 -21.50 35.18
CA ASP A 245 -5.54 -22.81 35.44
C ASP A 245 -4.07 -22.92 34.96
N ASP A 246 -3.58 -21.99 34.13
CA ASP A 246 -2.19 -21.96 33.72
C ASP A 246 -1.39 -21.06 34.66
N LYS A 247 -0.88 -21.66 35.72
CA LYS A 247 -0.03 -21.05 36.76
C LYS A 247 1.22 -20.34 36.23
N ARG A 248 1.53 -20.48 34.93
CA ARG A 248 2.65 -19.81 34.25
C ARG A 248 2.37 -18.36 33.86
N LEU A 249 1.12 -17.93 33.94
CA LEU A 249 0.70 -16.59 33.48
C LEU A 249 0.65 -15.54 34.59
N CYS A 250 0.78 -15.94 35.86
CA CYS A 250 0.90 -15.04 37.00
C CYS A 250 2.39 -14.96 37.40
N ARG A 251 3.11 -13.94 36.96
CA ARG A 251 4.50 -13.71 37.38
C ARG A 251 4.52 -13.14 38.78
N GLY A 252 4.87 -13.97 39.78
CA GLY A 252 5.11 -13.43 41.15
C GLY A 252 4.91 -14.38 42.32
N SER A 253 4.54 -15.64 42.10
CA SER A 253 4.60 -16.64 43.17
C SER A 253 5.09 -17.94 42.58
N GLU A 254 6.21 -18.45 43.09
CA GLU A 254 6.61 -19.84 42.92
C GLU A 254 5.44 -20.73 43.33
N PRO A 255 5.09 -21.74 42.54
CA PRO A 255 4.01 -22.64 42.90
C PRO A 255 4.51 -23.54 44.04
N SER A 256 4.05 -23.29 45.23
CA SER A 256 4.07 -24.34 46.25
C SER A 256 2.92 -25.28 45.99
N ASP A 257 3.21 -26.54 45.77
CA ASP A 257 2.37 -27.59 45.25
C ASP A 257 1.18 -28.05 46.13
N THR A 258 0.65 -27.24 47.02
CA THR A 258 -0.32 -27.72 48.02
C THR A 258 -1.57 -26.91 48.26
N GLU A 259 -1.86 -25.81 47.53
CA GLU A 259 -3.12 -25.08 47.79
C GLU A 259 -3.90 -24.71 46.51
N ALA A 260 -4.72 -25.66 46.13
CA ALA A 260 -5.71 -25.48 45.05
C ALA A 260 -7.01 -24.76 45.47
N THR A 261 -7.07 -24.08 46.59
CA THR A 261 -8.31 -23.52 47.16
C THR A 261 -8.26 -22.09 47.67
N ASN A 262 -7.16 -21.38 47.56
CA ASN A 262 -7.12 -20.00 48.04
C ASN A 262 -6.97 -19.03 46.90
N ALA A 263 -7.92 -18.11 46.85
CA ALA A 263 -7.91 -16.92 46.01
C ALA A 263 -6.52 -16.29 46.06
N VAL A 264 -5.82 -16.28 44.91
CA VAL A 264 -4.53 -15.59 44.80
C VAL A 264 -4.83 -14.10 44.84
N SER A 265 -4.71 -13.51 46.02
CA SER A 265 -4.68 -12.07 46.24
C SER A 265 -3.34 -11.51 45.75
N GLY A 266 -2.91 -11.91 44.59
CA GLY A 266 -1.74 -11.34 43.91
C GLY A 266 -2.28 -10.65 42.66
N SER A 267 -1.86 -9.41 42.46
CA SER A 267 -2.16 -8.69 41.20
C SER A 267 -1.60 -9.48 40.02
N CYS A 268 -2.44 -10.36 39.45
CA CYS A 268 -2.18 -10.87 38.13
C CYS A 268 -2.09 -9.65 37.24
N ARG A 269 -0.93 -9.32 36.73
CA ARG A 269 -0.84 -8.33 35.66
C ARG A 269 -1.58 -8.94 34.50
N ALA A 270 -2.78 -8.39 34.24
CA ALA A 270 -3.53 -8.69 33.04
C ALA A 270 -2.57 -8.54 31.86
N TRP A 271 -2.44 -9.55 31.06
CA TRP A 271 -1.74 -9.43 29.80
C TRP A 271 -2.49 -8.44 28.96
N SER A 272 -1.86 -7.33 28.61
CA SER A 272 -2.50 -6.31 27.79
C SER A 272 -2.68 -6.86 26.39
N ALA A 273 -3.91 -7.17 26.05
CA ALA A 273 -4.25 -7.38 24.65
C ALA A 273 -4.26 -6.03 23.93
N ASN A 274 -3.79 -6.02 22.72
CA ASN A 274 -3.74 -4.83 21.88
C ASN A 274 -4.83 -4.86 20.84
N VAL A 275 -5.31 -3.68 20.46
CA VAL A 275 -6.22 -3.50 19.33
C VAL A 275 -5.53 -2.70 18.25
N ALA A 276 -5.58 -3.17 17.03
CA ALA A 276 -4.99 -2.53 15.87
C ALA A 276 -5.98 -2.46 14.71
N ARG A 277 -5.86 -1.43 13.89
CA ARG A 277 -6.56 -1.39 12.61
C ARG A 277 -5.72 -2.07 11.54
N ILE A 278 -6.33 -2.98 10.79
CA ILE A 278 -5.69 -3.63 9.64
C ILE A 278 -5.78 -2.68 8.44
N THR A 279 -4.67 -2.55 7.76
CA THR A 279 -4.55 -1.89 6.47
C THR A 279 -4.00 -2.90 5.47
N SER A 280 -4.62 -2.99 4.31
CA SER A 280 -4.22 -3.92 3.26
C SER A 280 -4.07 -3.19 1.95
N SER A 281 -3.08 -3.54 1.16
CA SER A 281 -2.88 -2.96 -0.15
C SER A 281 -2.30 -3.97 -1.13
N ARG A 282 -2.68 -3.83 -2.40
CA ARG A 282 -2.08 -4.54 -3.53
C ARG A 282 -1.50 -3.54 -4.51
N TRP A 283 -0.31 -3.85 -4.99
CA TRP A 283 0.43 -3.03 -5.94
C TRP A 283 0.68 -3.81 -7.22
N TYR A 284 0.37 -3.21 -8.36
CA TYR A 284 0.57 -3.84 -9.68
C TYR A 284 0.63 -2.80 -10.79
N ILE A 285 1.11 -3.22 -11.96
CA ILE A 285 1.05 -2.42 -13.19
C ILE A 285 -0.24 -2.74 -13.93
N GLY A 286 -1.04 -1.73 -14.15
CA GLY A 286 -2.31 -1.85 -14.85
C GLY A 286 -2.40 -0.97 -16.10
N ASN A 287 -3.38 -1.26 -16.95
CA ASN A 287 -3.65 -0.45 -18.14
C ASN A 287 -4.26 0.89 -17.73
N SER A 288 -3.63 1.99 -18.12
CA SER A 288 -4.11 3.35 -17.84
C SER A 288 -5.35 3.74 -18.67
N THR A 289 -6.10 4.72 -18.21
CA THR A 289 -7.12 5.41 -19.01
C THR A 289 -6.49 6.24 -20.13
N ALA A 290 -5.29 6.76 -19.89
CA ALA A 290 -4.57 7.58 -20.85
C ALA A 290 -4.13 6.77 -22.07
N ARG A 291 -4.28 7.37 -23.24
CA ARG A 291 -3.76 6.81 -24.50
C ARG A 291 -2.54 7.61 -24.94
N ARG A 292 -1.57 6.91 -25.48
CA ARG A 292 -0.38 7.47 -26.11
C ARG A 292 -0.69 8.03 -27.48
N GLY A 293 0.21 8.82 -28.03
CA GLY A 293 0.05 9.40 -29.36
C GLY A 293 -0.06 8.38 -30.50
N ASP A 294 0.39 7.13 -30.28
CA ASP A 294 0.24 6.00 -31.20
C ASP A 294 -1.11 5.25 -31.05
N GLY A 295 -1.99 5.71 -30.16
CA GLY A 295 -3.28 5.10 -29.88
C GLY A 295 -3.23 3.91 -28.90
N THR A 296 -2.05 3.44 -28.50
CA THR A 296 -1.90 2.38 -27.51
C THR A 296 -2.26 2.91 -26.11
N ARG A 297 -2.67 2.01 -25.19
CA ARG A 297 -2.87 2.40 -23.79
C ARG A 297 -1.54 2.60 -23.11
N GLY A 298 -1.45 3.65 -22.30
CA GLY A 298 -0.41 3.78 -21.31
C GLY A 298 -0.51 2.71 -20.23
N ARG A 299 0.54 2.57 -19.44
CA ARG A 299 0.55 1.73 -18.24
C ARG A 299 0.84 2.60 -17.03
N SER A 300 0.31 2.20 -15.90
CA SER A 300 0.44 2.95 -14.64
C SER A 300 0.61 2.01 -13.48
N LEU A 301 1.24 2.49 -12.44
CA LEU A 301 1.29 1.82 -11.16
C LEU A 301 0.00 2.09 -10.40
N TYR A 302 -0.68 1.02 -10.02
CA TYR A 302 -1.92 1.05 -9.26
C TYR A 302 -1.72 0.51 -7.86
N ARG A 303 -2.46 1.10 -6.93
CA ARG A 303 -2.68 0.62 -5.56
C ARG A 303 -4.16 0.31 -5.38
N VAL A 304 -4.47 -0.87 -4.86
CA VAL A 304 -5.85 -1.27 -4.49
C VAL A 304 -5.87 -1.60 -3.01
N GLY A 305 -6.90 -1.18 -2.32
CA GLY A 305 -7.12 -1.51 -0.92
C GLY A 305 -8.57 -1.38 -0.50
N PRO A 306 -8.92 -1.98 0.65
CA PRO A 306 -10.23 -1.81 1.25
C PRO A 306 -10.38 -0.38 1.77
N VAL A 307 -11.55 0.19 1.54
CA VAL A 307 -11.96 1.50 2.07
C VAL A 307 -13.29 1.33 2.80
N ASN A 308 -13.34 1.85 4.01
CA ASN A 308 -14.57 1.88 4.80
C ASN A 308 -15.45 3.03 4.33
N ASN A 309 -16.55 2.71 3.67
CA ASN A 309 -17.55 3.64 3.21
C ASN A 309 -18.82 3.51 4.09
N GLY A 310 -18.85 4.28 5.20
CA GLY A 310 -20.01 4.32 6.09
C GLY A 310 -20.36 2.97 6.74
N GLY A 311 -19.39 2.10 7.02
CA GLY A 311 -19.61 0.78 7.61
C GLY A 311 -19.54 -0.37 6.59
N THR A 312 -19.49 -0.06 5.30
CA THR A 312 -19.33 -1.06 4.23
C THR A 312 -17.91 -1.01 3.70
N ILE A 313 -17.28 -2.16 3.56
CA ILE A 313 -15.96 -2.27 2.93
C ILE A 313 -16.12 -2.38 1.42
N GLU A 314 -15.51 -1.43 0.72
CA GLU A 314 -15.39 -1.42 -0.73
C GLU A 314 -13.93 -1.48 -1.12
N GLN A 315 -13.59 -2.14 -2.21
CA GLN A 315 -12.24 -2.07 -2.76
C GLN A 315 -12.10 -0.83 -3.64
N GLN A 316 -11.10 -0.02 -3.36
CA GLN A 316 -10.81 1.17 -4.14
C GLN A 316 -9.47 1.03 -4.86
N ARG A 317 -9.47 1.31 -6.17
CA ARG A 317 -8.28 1.38 -6.99
C ARG A 317 -7.83 2.83 -7.15
N GLN A 318 -6.55 3.06 -6.93
CA GLN A 318 -5.90 4.36 -7.10
C GLN A 318 -4.77 4.21 -8.12
N GLU A 319 -4.76 5.04 -9.15
CA GLU A 319 -3.60 5.25 -10.02
C GLU A 319 -2.60 6.13 -9.27
N VAL A 320 -1.43 5.57 -8.93
CA VAL A 320 -0.42 6.26 -8.11
C VAL A 320 0.59 6.98 -8.99
N ALA A 321 1.04 6.34 -10.06
CA ALA A 321 2.00 6.93 -10.98
C ALA A 321 1.73 6.47 -12.41
N ALA A 322 1.64 7.44 -13.31
CA ALA A 322 1.53 7.20 -14.75
C ALA A 322 2.88 6.83 -15.35
N ASP A 323 2.82 6.25 -16.56
CA ASP A 323 4.00 5.94 -17.37
C ASP A 323 4.99 4.94 -16.75
N VAL A 324 4.49 4.05 -15.88
CA VAL A 324 5.21 2.91 -15.33
C VAL A 324 4.89 1.67 -16.15
N GLU A 325 5.86 1.19 -16.93
CA GLU A 325 5.69 0.06 -17.86
C GLU A 325 5.82 -1.30 -17.18
N THR A 326 6.79 -1.41 -16.28
CA THR A 326 7.13 -2.67 -15.64
C THR A 326 7.40 -2.47 -14.16
N MET A 327 7.10 -3.50 -13.40
CA MET A 327 7.50 -3.65 -12.01
C MET A 327 8.05 -5.06 -11.83
N THR A 328 9.28 -5.14 -11.31
CA THR A 328 9.92 -6.40 -10.92
C THR A 328 10.21 -6.36 -9.43
N LEU A 329 9.91 -7.45 -8.76
CA LEU A 329 10.00 -7.60 -7.32
C LEU A 329 10.95 -8.74 -6.98
N ALA A 330 11.83 -8.53 -6.01
CA ALA A 330 12.68 -9.58 -5.50
C ALA A 330 12.72 -9.50 -3.96
N TYR A 331 12.71 -10.65 -3.32
CA TYR A 331 12.46 -10.81 -1.90
C TYR A 331 13.67 -11.40 -1.21
N LEU A 332 14.11 -10.79 -0.11
CA LEU A 332 15.24 -11.28 0.68
C LEU A 332 14.72 -12.05 1.89
N PRO A 333 14.97 -13.37 1.95
CA PRO A 333 14.65 -14.16 3.15
C PRO A 333 15.58 -13.80 4.32
N ARG A 334 15.13 -14.06 5.53
CA ARG A 334 15.93 -13.92 6.75
C ARG A 334 17.19 -14.80 6.68
N GLY A 335 18.34 -14.21 6.96
CA GLY A 335 19.62 -14.90 6.89
C GLY A 335 20.09 -15.24 5.48
N GLY A 336 19.30 -14.93 4.46
CA GLY A 336 19.69 -15.08 3.05
C GLY A 336 20.59 -13.94 2.59
N THR A 337 21.37 -14.21 1.56
CA THR A 337 22.23 -13.20 0.85
C THR A 337 21.67 -12.86 -0.51
N ASP A 338 20.84 -13.71 -1.06
CA ASP A 338 20.31 -13.59 -2.41
C ASP A 338 18.82 -13.24 -2.40
N TYR A 339 18.46 -12.35 -3.32
CA TYR A 339 17.07 -11.98 -3.55
C TYR A 339 16.39 -13.01 -4.46
N LEU A 340 15.22 -13.48 -4.05
CA LEU A 340 14.41 -14.47 -4.75
C LEU A 340 13.25 -13.80 -5.50
N ALA A 341 12.93 -14.31 -6.68
CA ALA A 341 11.65 -13.99 -7.32
C ALA A 341 10.48 -14.62 -6.54
N SER A 342 9.25 -14.14 -6.72
CA SER A 342 8.07 -14.62 -5.98
C SER A 342 7.89 -16.14 -6.04
N GLY A 343 8.14 -16.79 -7.18
CA GLY A 343 8.04 -18.24 -7.33
C GLY A 343 9.15 -19.04 -6.63
N GLY A 344 10.19 -18.39 -6.11
CA GLY A 344 11.27 -19.00 -5.34
C GLY A 344 11.11 -18.85 -3.83
N VAL A 345 10.12 -18.06 -3.38
CA VAL A 345 9.84 -17.87 -1.95
C VAL A 345 8.99 -19.03 -1.46
N THR A 346 9.50 -19.76 -0.50
CA THR A 346 8.81 -20.91 0.13
C THR A 346 8.08 -20.54 1.41
N ASP A 347 8.55 -19.49 2.08
CA ASP A 347 7.98 -18.97 3.31
C ASP A 347 7.95 -17.44 3.26
N TRP A 348 6.74 -16.86 3.20
CA TRP A 348 6.54 -15.42 3.12
C TRP A 348 6.76 -14.71 4.46
N ASP A 349 6.70 -15.43 5.57
CA ASP A 349 6.96 -14.88 6.89
C ASP A 349 8.45 -14.63 7.15
N ASP A 350 9.30 -15.30 6.43
CA ASP A 350 10.75 -15.09 6.50
C ASP A 350 11.27 -13.90 5.69
N ILE A 351 10.44 -13.27 4.89
CA ILE A 351 10.89 -12.12 4.08
C ILE A 351 11.17 -10.89 4.95
N VAL A 352 12.39 -10.34 4.83
CA VAL A 352 12.86 -9.18 5.60
C VAL A 352 13.09 -7.94 4.76
N ALA A 353 13.23 -8.07 3.43
CA ALA A 353 13.39 -6.94 2.53
C ALA A 353 12.79 -7.23 1.16
N VAL A 354 12.35 -6.20 0.49
CA VAL A 354 11.85 -6.24 -0.89
C VAL A 354 12.67 -5.28 -1.74
N ARG A 355 13.19 -5.76 -2.85
CA ARG A 355 13.78 -4.95 -3.90
C ARG A 355 12.73 -4.71 -4.97
N VAL A 356 12.45 -3.44 -5.21
CA VAL A 356 11.48 -2.98 -6.20
C VAL A 356 12.21 -2.31 -7.35
N THR A 357 12.02 -2.80 -8.55
CA THR A 357 12.55 -2.21 -9.78
C THR A 357 11.40 -1.75 -10.65
N LEU A 358 11.32 -0.45 -10.93
CA LEU A 358 10.32 0.15 -11.81
C LEU A 358 10.97 0.55 -13.12
N GLY A 359 10.38 0.12 -14.23
CA GLY A 359 10.68 0.60 -15.56
C GLY A 359 9.67 1.67 -15.97
N LEU A 360 10.17 2.87 -16.25
CA LEU A 360 9.37 4.03 -16.63
C LEU A 360 9.65 4.42 -18.08
N VAL A 361 8.65 5.05 -18.72
CA VAL A 361 8.76 5.46 -20.11
C VAL A 361 8.20 6.88 -20.25
N SER A 362 8.78 7.70 -21.11
CA SER A 362 8.22 9.04 -21.37
C SER A 362 6.87 8.95 -22.08
N PRO A 363 5.92 9.86 -21.77
CA PRO A 363 4.63 9.89 -22.46
C PRO A 363 4.78 10.17 -23.96
N ASP A 364 5.77 10.98 -24.34
CA ASP A 364 6.02 11.40 -25.72
C ASP A 364 7.27 10.72 -26.32
N VAL A 365 7.29 10.66 -27.63
CA VAL A 365 8.46 10.27 -28.41
C VAL A 365 9.40 11.48 -28.51
N VAL A 366 10.44 11.50 -27.71
CA VAL A 366 11.38 12.63 -27.61
C VAL A 366 12.84 12.19 -27.78
N GLY A 367 13.11 10.89 -27.97
CA GLY A 367 14.43 10.38 -28.28
C GLY A 367 14.89 10.82 -29.68
N THR A 368 16.18 11.02 -29.84
CA THR A 368 16.80 11.34 -31.16
C THR A 368 16.69 10.18 -32.15
N ASP A 369 16.43 9.00 -31.64
CA ASP A 369 16.18 7.75 -32.39
C ASP A 369 14.71 7.55 -32.75
N GLY A 370 13.84 8.51 -32.43
CA GLY A 370 12.38 8.39 -32.61
C GLY A 370 11.72 7.45 -31.61
N ALA A 371 12.38 7.14 -30.48
CA ALA A 371 11.86 6.31 -29.41
C ALA A 371 11.40 7.14 -28.19
N ARG A 372 10.72 6.49 -27.27
CA ARG A 372 10.40 7.05 -25.94
C ARG A 372 11.60 6.90 -25.02
N LEU A 373 11.83 7.88 -24.17
CA LEU A 373 12.87 7.78 -23.14
C LEU A 373 12.46 6.71 -22.12
N GLN A 374 13.39 5.81 -21.82
CA GLN A 374 13.22 4.76 -20.82
C GLN A 374 14.12 5.03 -19.61
N ARG A 375 13.60 4.77 -18.43
CA ARG A 375 14.36 4.89 -17.19
C ARG A 375 14.02 3.72 -16.27
N THR A 376 15.05 3.09 -15.73
CA THR A 376 14.88 2.09 -14.67
C THR A 376 15.32 2.68 -13.35
N MET A 377 14.52 2.46 -12.32
CA MET A 377 14.82 2.87 -10.95
C MET A 377 14.64 1.68 -10.03
N GLU A 378 15.59 1.49 -9.11
CA GLU A 378 15.59 0.39 -8.16
C GLU A 378 15.69 0.93 -6.74
N HIS A 379 14.90 0.36 -5.84
CA HIS A 379 14.96 0.61 -4.42
C HIS A 379 14.85 -0.68 -3.62
N VAL A 380 15.61 -0.75 -2.54
CA VAL A 380 15.51 -1.80 -1.53
C VAL A 380 14.80 -1.24 -0.31
N VAL A 381 13.77 -1.92 0.14
CA VAL A 381 12.99 -1.54 1.30
C VAL A 381 12.97 -2.69 2.30
N THR A 382 13.42 -2.43 3.52
CA THR A 382 13.36 -3.41 4.62
C THR A 382 12.02 -3.34 5.32
N LEU A 383 11.46 -4.49 5.68
CA LEU A 383 10.27 -4.60 6.51
C LEU A 383 10.67 -4.34 7.96
N ARG A 384 10.18 -3.22 8.50
CA ARG A 384 10.59 -2.74 9.84
C ARG A 384 10.34 -3.77 10.95
N ASN A 385 9.24 -4.49 10.86
CA ASN A 385 8.78 -5.40 11.89
C ASN A 385 9.35 -6.83 11.75
N ARG A 386 10.14 -7.08 10.70
CA ARG A 386 10.72 -8.39 10.41
C ARG A 386 12.25 -8.38 10.35
N ALA A 387 12.88 -7.21 10.37
CA ALA A 387 14.34 -7.05 10.24
C ALA A 387 15.13 -7.24 11.55
N LEU A 388 14.44 -7.49 12.67
CA LEU A 388 15.05 -7.69 13.99
C LEU A 388 15.13 -9.16 14.36
#